data_37c83fe9237b7003920d26289f81a17d
#
_entry.id   37c83fe9237b7003920d26289f81a17d
#
_cell.length_a   1.000
_cell.length_b   1.000
_cell.length_c   1.000
_cell.angle_alpha   90.00
_cell.angle_beta   90.00
_cell.angle_gamma   90.00
#
_symmetry.space_group_name_H-M   'P 1'
#
loop_
_entity.id
_entity.type
_entity.pdbx_description
1 polymer ?
#
loop_
_entity_poly.entity_id
_entity_poly.type
_entity_poly.pdbx_seq_one_letter_code
_entity_poly.pdbx_strand_id
1 'polypeptide(L)'
;MKKLLAFLLVAVMICTSLASCKKGGYDDLAIVDLGLEKEYFGIAFRDGSDMTRKVEEITLKLIEKGTLEKLSKEYEVSAVGKDEYTPKADACEGSGDWAYIKEKGTLVVGITDYKPMDYKNDKGEWVGFDADYARAVCKELGVDVEFKEIEWENKLIALEAKDIDCIWNGMTITDAIENAADCTAPYMYNTQVAVVKKENAEKYKSLADLAGVKVSAESGSAGEKVLEANPDIMRKSVPAQTDAILEVRAGASEAAIVDLTLAKALINE
;
A
#
# COMPACT_ATOMS: atom_id res chain seq x y z
N MET A 1 8.21 -60.24 57.69
CA MET A 1 8.83 -58.94 57.42
C MET A 1 8.38 -58.45 56.03
N LYS A 2 7.29 -57.67 56.03
CA LYS A 2 6.67 -57.16 54.79
C LYS A 2 7.02 -55.71 54.66
N LYS A 3 7.77 -55.35 53.63
CA LYS A 3 8.10 -53.93 53.30
C LYS A 3 6.94 -53.33 52.51
N LEU A 4 6.33 -52.32 53.08
CA LEU A 4 5.27 -51.53 52.48
C LEU A 4 5.96 -50.48 51.57
N LEU A 5 5.72 -50.55 50.28
CA LEU A 5 6.19 -49.58 49.28
C LEU A 5 5.07 -48.53 49.14
N ALA A 6 5.30 -47.31 49.58
CA ALA A 6 4.39 -46.21 49.40
C ALA A 6 4.68 -45.58 48.01
N PHE A 7 3.72 -45.66 47.10
CA PHE A 7 3.73 -44.93 45.82
C PHE A 7 3.22 -43.50 46.06
N LEU A 8 4.11 -42.53 45.90
CA LEU A 8 3.74 -41.11 45.90
C LEU A 8 3.29 -40.76 44.49
N LEU A 9 1.99 -40.56 44.27
CA LEU A 9 1.43 -40.05 43.04
C LEU A 9 1.58 -38.51 43.04
N VAL A 10 2.57 -38.02 42.30
CA VAL A 10 2.68 -36.58 41.97
C VAL A 10 1.75 -36.30 40.81
N ALA A 11 0.59 -35.71 41.11
CA ALA A 11 -0.29 -35.17 40.07
C ALA A 11 0.31 -33.85 39.53
N VAL A 12 0.96 -33.93 38.37
CA VAL A 12 1.33 -32.76 37.61
C VAL A 12 0.07 -32.21 36.96
N MET A 13 -0.49 -31.15 37.53
CA MET A 13 -1.48 -30.33 36.86
C MET A 13 -0.81 -29.58 35.71
N ILE A 14 -0.92 -30.13 34.51
CA ILE A 14 -0.63 -29.37 33.29
C ILE A 14 -1.81 -28.42 33.10
N CYS A 15 -1.65 -27.17 33.55
CA CYS A 15 -2.47 -26.06 33.09
C CYS A 15 -2.18 -25.82 31.62
N THR A 16 -2.89 -26.50 30.73
CA THR A 16 -2.97 -26.09 29.34
C THR A 16 -3.82 -24.83 29.30
N SER A 17 -3.17 -23.66 29.43
CA SER A 17 -3.74 -22.42 28.96
C SER A 17 -3.90 -22.56 27.45
N LEU A 18 -5.11 -22.89 27.03
CA LEU A 18 -5.58 -22.68 25.67
C LEU A 18 -5.54 -21.15 25.44
N ALA A 19 -4.37 -20.63 25.11
CA ALA A 19 -4.28 -19.36 24.44
C ALA A 19 -5.01 -19.58 23.12
N SER A 20 -6.29 -19.21 23.09
CA SER A 20 -7.02 -18.99 21.87
C SER A 20 -6.20 -17.92 21.11
N CYS A 21 -5.42 -18.36 20.13
CA CYS A 21 -4.91 -17.46 19.10
C CYS A 21 -6.14 -16.92 18.37
N LYS A 22 -6.74 -15.84 18.90
CA LYS A 22 -7.57 -14.98 18.09
C LYS A 22 -6.68 -14.59 16.89
N LYS A 23 -7.11 -14.91 15.67
CA LYS A 23 -6.58 -14.27 14.45
C LYS A 23 -6.47 -12.80 14.80
N GLY A 24 -5.26 -12.26 14.75
CA GLY A 24 -4.99 -10.91 15.22
C GLY A 24 -5.65 -9.88 14.33
N GLY A 25 -6.91 -9.60 14.59
CA GLY A 25 -7.59 -8.42 14.05
C GLY A 25 -6.95 -7.18 14.66
N TYR A 26 -7.12 -6.06 13.99
CA TYR A 26 -6.66 -4.74 14.45
C TYR A 26 -7.73 -4.04 15.30
N ASP A 27 -8.57 -4.82 16.03
CA ASP A 27 -9.74 -4.34 16.80
C ASP A 27 -9.37 -3.38 17.94
N ASP A 28 -8.11 -3.34 18.34
CA ASP A 28 -7.54 -2.45 19.36
C ASP A 28 -7.08 -1.10 18.81
N LEU A 29 -7.17 -0.91 17.47
CA LEU A 29 -6.77 0.31 16.78
C LEU A 29 -7.98 1.12 16.31
N ALA A 30 -7.74 2.41 16.07
CA ALA A 30 -8.70 3.35 15.48
C ALA A 30 -8.02 4.18 14.39
N ILE A 31 -8.82 4.53 13.38
CA ILE A 31 -8.45 5.47 12.34
C ILE A 31 -8.86 6.86 12.80
N VAL A 32 -7.94 7.81 12.72
CA VAL A 32 -8.21 9.22 13.04
C VAL A 32 -7.93 10.05 11.80
N ASP A 33 -8.97 10.75 11.33
CA ASP A 33 -8.84 11.75 10.28
C ASP A 33 -8.16 13.01 10.87
N LEU A 34 -7.01 13.35 10.32
CA LEU A 34 -6.22 14.53 10.71
C LEU A 34 -6.57 15.78 9.88
N GLY A 35 -7.55 15.69 8.97
CA GLY A 35 -7.91 16.76 8.05
C GLY A 35 -6.85 17.05 7.00
N LEU A 36 -6.07 16.03 6.61
CA LEU A 36 -5.06 16.14 5.56
C LEU A 36 -5.70 16.23 4.17
N GLU A 37 -4.98 16.81 3.23
CA GLU A 37 -5.48 16.99 1.88
C GLU A 37 -5.68 15.65 1.17
N LYS A 38 -6.59 15.67 0.19
CA LYS A 38 -6.87 14.56 -0.70
C LYS A 38 -5.65 14.31 -1.60
N GLU A 39 -5.28 13.07 -1.73
CA GLU A 39 -4.21 12.59 -2.57
C GLU A 39 -4.73 11.82 -3.78
N TYR A 40 -3.86 11.62 -4.76
CA TYR A 40 -4.21 10.95 -6.00
C TYR A 40 -3.18 9.85 -6.28
N PHE A 41 -3.66 8.64 -6.58
CA PHE A 41 -2.79 7.55 -7.02
C PHE A 41 -2.67 7.50 -8.53
N GLY A 42 -1.45 7.31 -9.00
CA GLY A 42 -1.09 7.13 -10.39
C GLY A 42 -0.08 6.01 -10.60
N ILE A 43 0.20 5.72 -11.86
CA ILE A 43 1.21 4.74 -12.26
C ILE A 43 2.40 5.53 -12.79
N ALA A 44 3.61 5.25 -12.30
CA ALA A 44 4.81 5.92 -12.81
C ALA A 44 5.61 4.99 -13.74
N PHE A 45 5.99 5.54 -14.88
CA PHE A 45 6.94 4.98 -15.83
C PHE A 45 8.21 5.84 -15.85
N ARG A 46 9.27 5.37 -16.50
CA ARG A 46 10.49 6.17 -16.69
C ARG A 46 10.18 7.50 -17.38
N ASP A 47 10.95 8.52 -17.07
CA ASP A 47 10.82 9.83 -17.70
C ASP A 47 10.90 9.70 -19.25
N GLY A 48 9.98 10.32 -19.95
CA GLY A 48 9.83 10.23 -21.40
C GLY A 48 9.32 8.89 -21.92
N SER A 49 8.69 8.05 -21.09
CA SER A 49 8.20 6.72 -21.52
C SER A 49 6.92 6.80 -22.35
N ASP A 50 6.92 6.10 -23.51
CA ASP A 50 5.72 5.92 -24.34
C ASP A 50 4.67 4.98 -23.70
N MET A 51 5.04 4.32 -22.60
CA MET A 51 4.13 3.45 -21.86
C MET A 51 3.04 4.24 -21.12
N THR A 52 3.32 5.43 -20.62
CA THR A 52 2.35 6.28 -19.91
C THR A 52 1.11 6.50 -20.76
N ARG A 53 1.28 7.03 -21.97
CA ARG A 53 0.18 7.26 -22.92
C ARG A 53 -0.56 5.98 -23.28
N LYS A 54 0.18 4.90 -23.53
CA LYS A 54 -0.41 3.60 -23.90
C LYS A 54 -1.27 3.02 -22.79
N VAL A 55 -0.83 3.13 -21.55
CA VAL A 55 -1.61 2.67 -20.39
C VAL A 55 -2.82 3.55 -20.16
N GLU A 56 -2.72 4.87 -20.33
CA GLU A 56 -3.87 5.78 -20.24
C GLU A 56 -4.96 5.48 -21.29
N GLU A 57 -4.58 5.21 -22.54
CA GLU A 57 -5.53 4.82 -23.60
C GLU A 57 -6.26 3.50 -23.24
N ILE A 58 -5.54 2.54 -22.63
CA ILE A 58 -6.13 1.29 -22.18
C ILE A 58 -7.01 1.53 -20.96
N THR A 59 -6.59 2.37 -20.03
CA THR A 59 -7.37 2.75 -18.85
C THR A 59 -8.74 3.29 -19.22
N LEU A 60 -8.79 4.22 -20.20
CA LEU A 60 -10.08 4.70 -20.73
C LEU A 60 -10.98 3.57 -21.22
N LYS A 61 -10.42 2.64 -22.01
CA LYS A 61 -11.17 1.47 -22.49
C LYS A 61 -11.68 0.59 -21.35
N LEU A 62 -10.87 0.39 -20.30
CA LEU A 62 -11.25 -0.41 -19.13
C LEU A 62 -12.32 0.30 -18.29
N ILE A 63 -12.26 1.62 -18.18
CA ILE A 63 -13.31 2.43 -17.54
C ILE A 63 -14.61 2.31 -18.35
N GLU A 64 -14.57 2.47 -19.68
CA GLU A 64 -15.74 2.35 -20.55
C GLU A 64 -16.38 0.96 -20.52
N LYS A 65 -15.58 -0.07 -20.36
CA LYS A 65 -16.05 -1.47 -20.18
C LYS A 65 -16.57 -1.74 -18.75
N GLY A 66 -16.48 -0.79 -17.83
CA GLY A 66 -16.87 -0.96 -16.41
C GLY A 66 -15.91 -1.85 -15.62
N THR A 67 -14.71 -2.12 -16.14
CA THR A 67 -13.72 -2.99 -15.46
C THR A 67 -13.22 -2.37 -14.17
N LEU A 68 -12.81 -1.08 -14.19
CA LEU A 68 -12.33 -0.37 -12.99
C LEU A 68 -13.44 -0.23 -11.94
N GLU A 69 -14.67 0.06 -12.37
CA GLU A 69 -15.82 0.13 -11.46
C GLU A 69 -16.09 -1.21 -10.77
N LYS A 70 -15.97 -2.33 -11.50
CA LYS A 70 -16.10 -3.66 -10.91
C LYS A 70 -15.00 -3.92 -9.87
N LEU A 71 -13.73 -3.66 -10.22
CA LEU A 71 -12.60 -3.83 -9.29
C LEU A 71 -12.74 -2.90 -8.06
N SER A 72 -13.15 -1.65 -8.28
CA SER A 72 -13.40 -0.69 -7.19
C SER A 72 -14.41 -1.22 -6.17
N LYS A 73 -15.51 -1.82 -6.65
CA LYS A 73 -16.53 -2.44 -5.79
C LYS A 73 -16.01 -3.70 -5.10
N GLU A 74 -15.23 -4.54 -5.81
CA GLU A 74 -14.68 -5.79 -5.29
C GLU A 74 -13.70 -5.54 -4.13
N TYR A 75 -12.86 -4.52 -4.27
CA TYR A 75 -11.82 -4.18 -3.30
C TYR A 75 -12.19 -3.03 -2.36
N GLU A 76 -13.43 -2.50 -2.47
CA GLU A 76 -13.95 -1.40 -1.63
C GLU A 76 -13.08 -0.14 -1.65
N VAL A 77 -12.56 0.21 -2.84
CA VAL A 77 -11.72 1.40 -3.04
C VAL A 77 -12.43 2.50 -3.84
N SER A 78 -11.88 3.70 -3.84
CA SER A 78 -12.45 4.89 -4.49
C SER A 78 -11.75 5.19 -5.83
N ALA A 79 -11.90 4.29 -6.81
CA ALA A 79 -11.39 4.53 -8.16
C ALA A 79 -12.15 5.68 -8.86
N VAL A 80 -11.45 6.40 -9.74
CA VAL A 80 -12.03 7.47 -10.55
C VAL A 80 -13.04 6.91 -11.55
N GLY A 81 -14.14 7.64 -11.75
CA GLY A 81 -15.15 7.33 -12.74
C GLY A 81 -14.81 7.85 -14.13
N LYS A 82 -15.69 7.52 -15.11
CA LYS A 82 -15.53 7.91 -16.52
C LYS A 82 -15.42 9.43 -16.70
N ASP A 83 -16.23 10.18 -15.97
CA ASP A 83 -16.30 11.65 -16.11
C ASP A 83 -15.14 12.37 -15.39
N GLU A 84 -14.38 11.65 -14.60
CA GLU A 84 -13.26 12.18 -13.80
C GLU A 84 -11.89 11.84 -14.39
N TYR A 85 -11.78 10.72 -15.15
CA TYR A 85 -10.51 10.30 -15.73
C TYR A 85 -10.22 11.06 -17.02
N THR A 86 -9.18 11.88 -17.00
CA THR A 86 -8.70 12.63 -18.17
C THR A 86 -7.22 12.30 -18.40
N PRO A 87 -6.88 11.59 -19.48
CA PRO A 87 -5.48 11.33 -19.84
C PRO A 87 -4.66 12.61 -19.94
N LYS A 88 -3.39 12.55 -19.56
CA LYS A 88 -2.47 13.67 -19.71
C LYS A 88 -2.20 13.92 -21.21
N ALA A 89 -2.42 15.14 -21.67
CA ALA A 89 -2.24 15.51 -23.07
C ALA A 89 -0.77 15.43 -23.55
N ASP A 90 0.16 15.54 -22.61
CA ASP A 90 1.61 15.67 -22.86
C ASP A 90 2.37 14.34 -22.72
N ALA A 91 1.65 13.21 -22.58
CA ALA A 91 2.28 11.91 -22.47
C ALA A 91 3.19 11.62 -23.68
N CYS A 92 4.43 11.28 -23.41
CA CYS A 92 5.53 11.22 -24.38
C CYS A 92 5.28 10.21 -25.52
N GLU A 93 5.74 10.55 -26.75
CA GLU A 93 5.53 9.73 -27.96
C GLU A 93 6.70 8.79 -28.27
N GLY A 94 7.60 8.48 -27.33
CA GLY A 94 8.54 7.48 -27.74
C GLY A 94 9.92 7.43 -27.16
N SER A 95 10.04 6.86 -25.98
CA SER A 95 11.33 6.37 -25.47
C SER A 95 11.70 4.99 -26.01
N GLY A 96 10.76 4.26 -26.63
CA GLY A 96 10.95 2.86 -27.04
C GLY A 96 10.73 1.84 -25.90
N ASP A 97 10.23 2.27 -24.76
CA ASP A 97 9.92 1.35 -23.63
C ASP A 97 8.86 0.33 -24.01
N TRP A 98 7.85 0.74 -24.80
CA TRP A 98 6.87 -0.21 -25.32
C TRP A 98 7.52 -1.28 -26.21
N ALA A 99 8.42 -0.88 -27.12
CA ALA A 99 9.11 -1.83 -27.98
C ALA A 99 9.92 -2.85 -27.17
N TYR A 100 10.61 -2.38 -26.12
CA TYR A 100 11.36 -3.21 -25.19
C TYR A 100 10.45 -4.18 -24.41
N ILE A 101 9.34 -3.67 -23.83
CA ILE A 101 8.39 -4.51 -23.07
C ILE A 101 7.73 -5.55 -23.98
N LYS A 102 7.36 -5.15 -25.19
CA LYS A 102 6.75 -6.05 -26.19
C LYS A 102 7.71 -7.15 -26.63
N GLU A 103 8.99 -6.83 -26.85
CA GLU A 103 10.01 -7.83 -27.21
C GLU A 103 10.25 -8.79 -26.04
N LYS A 104 10.35 -8.27 -24.82
CA LYS A 104 10.48 -9.05 -23.59
C LYS A 104 9.23 -9.92 -23.29
N GLY A 105 8.05 -9.49 -23.75
CA GLY A 105 6.77 -10.16 -23.56
C GLY A 105 6.18 -10.00 -22.15
N THR A 106 6.76 -9.17 -21.29
CA THR A 106 6.37 -9.03 -19.87
C THR A 106 6.50 -7.59 -19.42
N LEU A 107 5.50 -7.09 -18.66
CA LEU A 107 5.56 -5.85 -17.89
C LEU A 107 5.91 -6.19 -16.44
N VAL A 108 7.05 -5.69 -15.95
CA VAL A 108 7.50 -5.87 -14.56
C VAL A 108 6.99 -4.71 -13.71
N VAL A 109 6.08 -5.01 -12.78
CA VAL A 109 5.41 -4.05 -11.91
C VAL A 109 6.09 -4.04 -10.54
N GLY A 110 6.61 -2.89 -10.11
CA GLY A 110 7.18 -2.71 -8.77
C GLY A 110 6.10 -2.48 -7.74
N ILE A 111 6.07 -3.34 -6.71
CA ILE A 111 5.04 -3.37 -5.66
C ILE A 111 5.62 -3.58 -4.27
N THR A 112 4.80 -3.34 -3.25
CA THR A 112 4.99 -3.78 -1.85
C THR A 112 3.75 -4.55 -1.39
N ASP A 113 3.81 -5.22 -0.23
CA ASP A 113 2.60 -5.83 0.37
C ASP A 113 1.73 -4.73 1.00
N TYR A 114 0.73 -4.29 0.24
CA TYR A 114 -0.16 -3.18 0.57
C TYR A 114 -1.62 -3.51 0.26
N LYS A 115 -2.39 -3.99 1.26
CA LYS A 115 -3.84 -4.21 1.11
C LYS A 115 -4.60 -2.87 1.01
N PRO A 116 -5.64 -2.79 0.16
CA PRO A 116 -6.14 -3.80 -0.76
C PRO A 116 -5.56 -3.68 -2.19
N MET A 117 -4.45 -2.93 -2.35
CA MET A 117 -3.86 -2.63 -3.66
C MET A 117 -3.11 -3.83 -4.25
N ASP A 118 -2.08 -4.31 -3.56
CA ASP A 118 -1.30 -5.49 -3.90
C ASP A 118 -0.99 -6.28 -2.64
N TYR A 119 -1.40 -7.52 -2.58
CA TYR A 119 -1.12 -8.41 -1.43
C TYR A 119 -1.16 -9.87 -1.85
N LYS A 120 -0.56 -10.73 -1.02
CA LYS A 120 -0.58 -12.17 -1.28
C LYS A 120 -1.82 -12.81 -0.67
N ASN A 121 -2.54 -13.59 -1.47
CA ASN A 121 -3.63 -14.44 -1.00
C ASN A 121 -3.08 -15.69 -0.27
N ASP A 122 -3.96 -16.55 0.23
CA ASP A 122 -3.59 -17.79 0.95
C ASP A 122 -2.77 -18.78 0.10
N LYS A 123 -2.72 -18.60 -1.22
CA LYS A 123 -1.92 -19.40 -2.15
C LYS A 123 -0.56 -18.78 -2.47
N GLY A 124 -0.29 -17.59 -1.92
CA GLY A 124 0.92 -16.82 -2.21
C GLY A 124 0.89 -16.08 -3.55
N GLU A 125 -0.27 -15.97 -4.19
CA GLU A 125 -0.44 -15.23 -5.43
C GLU A 125 -0.73 -13.76 -5.12
N TRP A 126 -0.12 -12.85 -5.88
CA TRP A 126 -0.43 -11.43 -5.79
C TRP A 126 -1.85 -11.17 -6.28
N VAL A 127 -2.65 -10.50 -5.49
CA VAL A 127 -4.04 -10.08 -5.76
C VAL A 127 -4.23 -8.67 -5.21
N GLY A 128 -5.35 -8.04 -5.54
CA GLY A 128 -5.67 -6.69 -5.09
C GLY A 128 -6.10 -5.81 -6.25
N PHE A 129 -6.54 -4.60 -5.92
CA PHE A 129 -7.05 -3.68 -6.92
C PHE A 129 -6.01 -3.36 -8.01
N ASP A 130 -4.79 -2.98 -7.61
CA ASP A 130 -3.73 -2.64 -8.55
C ASP A 130 -3.21 -3.88 -9.29
N ALA A 131 -3.05 -5.01 -8.59
CA ALA A 131 -2.64 -6.27 -9.22
C ALA A 131 -3.62 -6.70 -10.32
N ASP A 132 -4.92 -6.64 -10.07
CA ASP A 132 -5.92 -7.06 -11.06
C ASP A 132 -6.13 -6.02 -12.15
N TYR A 133 -5.95 -4.73 -11.82
CA TYR A 133 -5.93 -3.66 -12.82
C TYR A 133 -4.72 -3.80 -13.75
N ALA A 134 -3.51 -4.07 -13.24
CA ALA A 134 -2.31 -4.34 -14.03
C ALA A 134 -2.50 -5.54 -14.96
N ARG A 135 -3.12 -6.63 -14.47
CA ARG A 135 -3.49 -7.80 -15.29
C ARG A 135 -4.43 -7.43 -16.42
N ALA A 136 -5.45 -6.60 -16.14
CA ALA A 136 -6.39 -6.15 -17.16
C ALA A 136 -5.70 -5.31 -18.25
N VAL A 137 -4.77 -4.43 -17.86
CA VAL A 137 -3.96 -3.63 -18.79
C VAL A 137 -3.03 -4.53 -19.61
N CYS A 138 -2.28 -5.43 -18.98
CA CYS A 138 -1.37 -6.34 -19.67
C CYS A 138 -2.08 -7.25 -20.66
N LYS A 139 -3.31 -7.69 -20.35
CA LYS A 139 -4.17 -8.42 -21.28
C LYS A 139 -4.50 -7.62 -22.54
N GLU A 140 -4.79 -6.33 -22.42
CA GLU A 140 -5.06 -5.45 -23.58
C GLU A 140 -3.76 -5.14 -24.37
N LEU A 141 -2.61 -5.09 -23.68
CA LEU A 141 -1.28 -4.95 -24.30
C LEU A 141 -0.83 -6.22 -25.03
N GLY A 142 -1.35 -7.39 -24.63
CA GLY A 142 -0.90 -8.69 -25.15
C GLY A 142 0.47 -9.11 -24.62
N VAL A 143 0.79 -8.76 -23.37
CA VAL A 143 2.00 -9.17 -22.65
C VAL A 143 1.63 -9.79 -21.29
N ASP A 144 2.54 -10.54 -20.70
CA ASP A 144 2.40 -11.03 -19.32
C ASP A 144 2.69 -9.93 -18.30
N VAL A 145 2.23 -10.12 -17.06
CA VAL A 145 2.58 -9.26 -15.92
C VAL A 145 3.45 -10.05 -14.93
N GLU A 146 4.52 -9.41 -14.46
CA GLU A 146 5.35 -9.89 -13.37
C GLU A 146 5.30 -8.86 -12.22
N PHE A 147 4.98 -9.33 -11.01
CA PHE A 147 5.01 -8.49 -9.82
C PHE A 147 6.33 -8.69 -9.10
N LYS A 148 7.09 -7.60 -8.97
CA LYS A 148 8.38 -7.58 -8.28
C LYS A 148 8.26 -6.76 -6.99
N GLU A 149 8.44 -7.43 -5.86
CA GLU A 149 8.48 -6.78 -4.56
C GLU A 149 9.77 -5.94 -4.44
N ILE A 150 9.62 -4.67 -4.04
CA ILE A 150 10.71 -3.71 -3.91
C ILE A 150 10.67 -3.03 -2.54
N GLU A 151 11.80 -2.46 -2.14
CA GLU A 151 11.84 -1.49 -1.04
C GLU A 151 11.23 -0.17 -1.55
N TRP A 152 10.15 0.32 -0.92
CA TRP A 152 9.41 1.49 -1.42
C TRP A 152 10.27 2.76 -1.53
N GLU A 153 11.21 2.95 -0.61
CA GLU A 153 12.17 4.03 -0.66
C GLU A 153 13.00 4.04 -1.96
N ASN A 154 13.29 2.87 -2.51
CA ASN A 154 14.14 2.68 -3.67
C ASN A 154 13.38 2.60 -5.01
N LYS A 155 12.07 2.86 -5.01
CA LYS A 155 11.19 2.68 -6.19
C LYS A 155 11.69 3.39 -7.45
N LEU A 156 12.15 4.65 -7.33
CA LEU A 156 12.67 5.42 -8.46
C LEU A 156 14.01 4.87 -8.96
N ILE A 157 14.86 4.41 -8.06
CA ILE A 157 16.15 3.77 -8.41
C ILE A 157 15.89 2.47 -9.18
N ALA A 158 14.94 1.64 -8.71
CA ALA A 158 14.57 0.39 -9.37
C ALA A 158 13.96 0.64 -10.77
N LEU A 159 13.18 1.72 -10.91
CA LEU A 159 12.57 2.13 -12.19
C LEU A 159 13.65 2.56 -13.20
N GLU A 160 14.57 3.43 -12.79
CA GLU A 160 15.66 3.95 -13.64
C GLU A 160 16.63 2.83 -14.03
N ALA A 161 16.94 1.93 -13.11
CA ALA A 161 17.80 0.76 -13.36
C ALA A 161 17.17 -0.29 -14.28
N LYS A 162 15.89 -0.14 -14.66
CA LYS A 162 15.09 -1.14 -15.40
C LYS A 162 14.92 -2.46 -14.65
N ASP A 163 15.04 -2.44 -13.33
CA ASP A 163 14.69 -3.55 -12.46
C ASP A 163 13.19 -3.80 -12.43
N ILE A 164 12.41 -2.72 -12.64
CA ILE A 164 10.96 -2.70 -12.85
C ILE A 164 10.66 -1.83 -14.08
N ASP A 165 9.50 -2.03 -14.69
CA ASP A 165 9.06 -1.22 -15.83
C ASP A 165 8.13 -0.09 -15.40
N CYS A 166 7.42 -0.27 -14.29
CA CYS A 166 6.57 0.76 -13.69
C CYS A 166 6.48 0.60 -12.18
N ILE A 167 6.12 1.69 -11.50
CA ILE A 167 5.73 1.71 -10.08
C ILE A 167 4.21 1.76 -10.06
N TRP A 168 3.57 0.71 -9.51
CA TRP A 168 2.12 0.61 -9.49
C TRP A 168 1.66 -0.10 -8.21
N ASN A 169 1.44 0.67 -7.14
CA ASN A 169 1.17 0.15 -5.80
C ASN A 169 0.54 1.25 -4.93
N GLY A 170 -0.61 1.79 -5.36
CA GLY A 170 -1.20 2.92 -4.66
C GLY A 170 -0.24 4.10 -4.53
N MET A 171 0.49 4.40 -5.60
CA MET A 171 1.53 5.41 -5.55
C MET A 171 0.93 6.82 -5.60
N THR A 172 1.10 7.59 -4.54
CA THR A 172 0.71 9.01 -4.49
C THR A 172 1.54 9.81 -5.52
N ILE A 173 0.85 10.50 -6.42
CA ILE A 173 1.45 11.45 -7.34
C ILE A 173 1.90 12.67 -6.55
N THR A 174 3.19 12.98 -6.58
CA THR A 174 3.77 14.17 -5.93
C THR A 174 4.70 14.87 -6.91
N ASP A 175 4.96 16.16 -6.68
CA ASP A 175 5.92 16.93 -7.48
C ASP A 175 7.28 16.23 -7.59
N ALA A 176 7.73 15.58 -6.52
CA ALA A 176 9.01 14.86 -6.50
C ALA A 176 8.99 13.63 -7.44
N ILE A 177 7.87 12.92 -7.53
CA ILE A 177 7.71 11.79 -8.44
C ILE A 177 7.57 12.31 -9.88
N GLU A 178 6.73 13.33 -10.14
CA GLU A 178 6.53 13.89 -11.47
C GLU A 178 7.79 14.54 -12.05
N ASN A 179 8.71 15.01 -11.21
CA ASN A 179 10.02 15.51 -11.64
C ASN A 179 11.02 14.40 -12.00
N ALA A 180 10.77 13.16 -11.63
CA ALA A 180 11.68 12.02 -11.81
C ALA A 180 11.12 10.91 -12.70
N ALA A 181 9.83 10.94 -13.02
CA ALA A 181 9.14 9.88 -13.76
C ALA A 181 7.87 10.43 -14.42
N ASP A 182 7.46 9.82 -15.52
CA ASP A 182 6.17 10.10 -16.15
C ASP A 182 5.05 9.36 -15.41
N CYS A 183 4.10 10.13 -14.86
CA CYS A 183 2.93 9.59 -14.18
C CYS A 183 1.70 9.62 -15.08
N THR A 184 0.88 8.57 -15.01
CA THR A 184 -0.46 8.60 -15.60
C THR A 184 -1.36 9.64 -14.92
N ALA A 185 -2.47 9.98 -15.56
CA ALA A 185 -3.58 10.62 -14.85
C ALA A 185 -3.99 9.80 -13.63
N PRO A 186 -4.54 10.45 -12.58
CA PRO A 186 -5.01 9.76 -11.39
C PRO A 186 -6.08 8.73 -11.70
N TYR A 187 -5.91 7.51 -11.16
CA TYR A 187 -6.92 6.46 -11.27
C TYR A 187 -7.69 6.21 -9.97
N MET A 188 -7.23 6.76 -8.84
CA MET A 188 -7.85 6.57 -7.54
C MET A 188 -7.56 7.74 -6.59
N TYR A 189 -8.43 7.91 -5.59
CA TYR A 189 -8.31 8.90 -4.53
C TYR A 189 -7.89 8.25 -3.21
N ASN A 190 -7.08 8.98 -2.44
CA ASN A 190 -6.65 8.62 -1.10
C ASN A 190 -6.53 9.86 -0.20
N THR A 191 -6.22 9.65 1.07
CA THR A 191 -5.72 10.65 2.02
C THR A 191 -4.85 9.95 3.05
N GLN A 192 -3.96 10.69 3.71
CA GLN A 192 -3.21 10.18 4.85
C GLN A 192 -4.05 10.31 6.12
N VAL A 193 -3.96 9.30 6.98
CA VAL A 193 -4.65 9.26 8.28
C VAL A 193 -3.69 8.83 9.38
N ALA A 194 -4.05 9.12 10.63
CA ALA A 194 -3.38 8.51 11.76
C ALA A 194 -4.08 7.21 12.17
N VAL A 195 -3.29 6.16 12.39
CA VAL A 195 -3.72 4.95 13.09
C VAL A 195 -3.15 5.01 14.50
N VAL A 196 -4.04 4.88 15.50
CA VAL A 196 -3.71 4.97 16.93
C VAL A 196 -4.38 3.86 17.70
N LYS A 197 -3.98 3.61 18.96
CA LYS A 197 -4.79 2.76 19.84
C LYS A 197 -6.15 3.39 20.10
N LYS A 198 -7.23 2.61 20.15
CA LYS A 198 -8.61 3.12 20.35
C LYS A 198 -8.73 4.02 21.58
N GLU A 199 -8.05 3.68 22.67
CA GLU A 199 -8.03 4.48 23.90
C GLU A 199 -7.44 5.88 23.72
N ASN A 200 -6.64 6.09 22.67
CA ASN A 200 -5.98 7.36 22.34
C ASN A 200 -6.66 8.13 21.20
N ALA A 201 -7.73 7.62 20.58
CA ALA A 201 -8.38 8.24 19.43
C ALA A 201 -8.85 9.69 19.71
N GLU A 202 -9.36 9.93 20.92
CA GLU A 202 -9.79 11.26 21.34
C GLU A 202 -8.65 12.23 21.67
N LYS A 203 -7.41 11.71 21.83
CA LYS A 203 -6.24 12.50 22.18
C LYS A 203 -5.57 13.11 20.95
N TYR A 204 -5.61 12.44 19.80
CA TYR A 204 -4.89 12.82 18.60
C TYR A 204 -5.88 13.12 17.46
N LYS A 205 -6.27 14.38 17.29
CA LYS A 205 -7.26 14.83 16.29
C LYS A 205 -6.70 15.71 15.18
N SER A 206 -5.45 16.11 15.32
CA SER A 206 -4.75 16.96 14.36
C SER A 206 -3.24 16.66 14.39
N LEU A 207 -2.50 17.10 13.38
CA LEU A 207 -1.04 17.01 13.38
C LEU A 207 -0.41 17.72 14.58
N ALA A 208 -1.03 18.83 15.05
CA ALA A 208 -0.51 19.55 16.21
C ALA A 208 -0.55 18.72 17.51
N ASP A 209 -1.49 17.80 17.65
CA ASP A 209 -1.60 16.92 18.81
C ASP A 209 -0.50 15.84 18.81
N LEU A 210 0.19 15.64 17.70
CA LEU A 210 1.30 14.70 17.55
C LEU A 210 2.67 15.35 17.86
N ALA A 211 2.73 16.63 18.20
CA ALA A 211 3.99 17.29 18.56
C ALA A 211 4.64 16.62 19.79
N GLY A 212 5.91 16.28 19.67
CA GLY A 212 6.66 15.52 20.68
C GLY A 212 6.29 14.04 20.79
N VAL A 213 5.41 13.54 19.93
CA VAL A 213 4.94 12.15 19.91
C VAL A 213 5.76 11.35 18.90
N LYS A 214 6.05 10.08 19.23
CA LYS A 214 6.71 9.16 18.31
C LYS A 214 5.71 8.58 17.34
N VAL A 215 5.89 8.90 16.06
CA VAL A 215 4.99 8.51 14.97
C VAL A 215 5.77 7.74 13.90
N SER A 216 5.24 6.58 13.50
CA SER A 216 5.82 5.73 12.46
C SER A 216 5.19 6.00 11.10
N ALA A 217 5.97 5.87 10.03
CA ALA A 217 5.53 5.85 8.65
C ALA A 217 6.48 5.01 7.79
N GLU A 218 6.01 4.51 6.67
CA GLU A 218 6.84 3.79 5.70
C GLU A 218 7.85 4.74 5.05
N SER A 219 9.10 4.31 4.97
CA SER A 219 10.19 5.08 4.35
C SER A 219 9.89 5.38 2.88
N GLY A 220 10.05 6.65 2.47
CA GLY A 220 9.77 7.12 1.11
C GLY A 220 8.29 7.22 0.73
N SER A 221 7.35 7.04 1.69
CA SER A 221 5.91 7.18 1.47
C SER A 221 5.42 8.63 1.58
N ALA A 222 4.16 8.85 1.17
CA ALA A 222 3.47 10.12 1.40
C ALA A 222 3.27 10.39 2.91
N GLY A 223 3.00 9.36 3.70
CA GLY A 223 2.92 9.46 5.17
C GLY A 223 4.21 9.94 5.81
N GLU A 224 5.37 9.46 5.34
CA GLU A 224 6.66 9.97 5.81
C GLU A 224 6.86 11.45 5.43
N LYS A 225 6.43 11.87 4.24
CA LYS A 225 6.50 13.29 3.82
C LYS A 225 5.68 14.21 4.73
N VAL A 226 4.52 13.75 5.20
CA VAL A 226 3.74 14.47 6.21
C VAL A 226 4.58 14.68 7.47
N LEU A 227 5.28 13.65 7.94
CA LEU A 227 6.14 13.75 9.12
C LEU A 227 7.37 14.63 8.90
N GLU A 228 7.99 14.58 7.71
CA GLU A 228 9.11 15.46 7.33
C GLU A 228 8.74 16.95 7.34
N ALA A 229 7.50 17.25 6.91
CA ALA A 229 6.97 18.62 6.92
C ALA A 229 6.61 19.12 8.34
N ASN A 230 6.57 18.22 9.34
CA ASN A 230 6.22 18.52 10.73
C ASN A 230 7.34 18.10 11.69
N PRO A 231 8.45 18.84 11.76
CA PRO A 231 9.67 18.43 12.48
C PRO A 231 9.49 18.34 14.01
N ASP A 232 8.42 18.89 14.57
CA ASP A 232 8.07 18.74 15.98
C ASP A 232 7.55 17.33 16.32
N ILE A 233 7.21 16.51 15.33
CA ILE A 233 6.81 15.12 15.49
C ILE A 233 8.06 14.23 15.46
N MET A 234 8.20 13.32 16.43
CA MET A 234 9.32 12.39 16.46
C MET A 234 9.10 11.25 15.44
N ARG A 235 9.63 11.44 14.23
CA ARG A 235 9.48 10.47 13.14
C ARG A 235 10.24 9.17 13.40
N LYS A 236 9.59 8.06 13.05
CA LYS A 236 10.20 6.72 12.95
C LYS A 236 9.87 6.12 11.57
N SER A 237 10.86 6.01 10.71
CA SER A 237 10.72 5.32 9.41
C SER A 237 10.76 3.81 9.59
N VAL A 238 9.94 3.10 8.85
CA VAL A 238 9.84 1.63 8.82
C VAL A 238 9.76 1.14 7.36
N PRO A 239 10.01 -0.16 7.09
CA PRO A 239 10.05 -0.67 5.71
C PRO A 239 8.71 -0.68 4.98
N ALA A 240 7.57 -0.85 5.69
CA ALA A 240 6.24 -0.95 5.10
C ALA A 240 5.18 -0.23 5.96
N GLN A 241 4.07 0.19 5.34
CA GLN A 241 2.96 0.81 6.06
C GLN A 241 2.35 -0.14 7.11
N THR A 242 2.28 -1.43 6.82
CA THR A 242 1.82 -2.45 7.78
C THR A 242 2.74 -2.51 9.01
N ASP A 243 4.05 -2.34 8.83
CA ASP A 243 4.99 -2.27 9.95
C ASP A 243 4.74 -1.03 10.81
N ALA A 244 4.39 0.11 10.20
CA ALA A 244 4.03 1.31 10.94
C ALA A 244 2.83 1.07 11.87
N ILE A 245 1.80 0.37 11.39
CA ILE A 245 0.63 -0.02 12.20
C ILE A 245 1.03 -1.02 13.31
N LEU A 246 1.91 -1.97 13.02
CA LEU A 246 2.40 -2.93 14.02
C LEU A 246 3.21 -2.25 15.14
N GLU A 247 3.96 -1.19 14.83
CA GLU A 247 4.65 -0.36 15.84
C GLU A 247 3.66 0.27 16.84
N VAL A 248 2.50 0.72 16.36
CA VAL A 248 1.44 1.27 17.25
C VAL A 248 0.87 0.16 18.13
N ARG A 249 0.56 -1.00 17.58
CA ARG A 249 0.07 -2.15 18.36
C ARG A 249 1.05 -2.58 19.44
N ALA A 250 2.33 -2.62 19.10
CA ALA A 250 3.39 -2.97 20.04
C ALA A 250 3.65 -1.88 21.09
N GLY A 251 3.09 -0.67 20.93
CA GLY A 251 3.37 0.49 21.79
C GLY A 251 4.76 1.08 21.59
N ALA A 252 5.42 0.76 20.48
CA ALA A 252 6.72 1.30 20.11
C ALA A 252 6.62 2.66 19.42
N SER A 253 5.44 2.95 18.82
CA SER A 253 5.00 4.28 18.37
C SER A 253 3.60 4.56 18.92
N GLU A 254 3.29 5.85 19.13
CA GLU A 254 1.95 6.27 19.63
C GLU A 254 0.93 6.36 18.50
N ALA A 255 1.39 6.68 17.29
CA ALA A 255 0.59 6.75 16.08
C ALA A 255 1.40 6.25 14.87
N ALA A 256 0.69 5.94 13.79
CA ALA A 256 1.27 5.71 12.47
C ALA A 256 0.55 6.61 11.45
N ILE A 257 1.28 7.24 10.54
CA ILE A 257 0.68 7.91 9.38
C ILE A 257 0.73 6.95 8.21
N VAL A 258 -0.44 6.63 7.68
CA VAL A 258 -0.62 5.64 6.60
C VAL A 258 -1.76 6.08 5.68
N ASP A 259 -1.86 5.42 4.53
CA ASP A 259 -2.98 5.58 3.61
C ASP A 259 -4.31 5.14 4.25
N LEU A 260 -5.36 5.97 4.09
CA LEU A 260 -6.71 5.62 4.52
C LEU A 260 -7.18 4.31 3.89
N THR A 261 -6.78 4.08 2.64
CA THR A 261 -7.10 2.85 1.91
C THR A 261 -6.57 1.61 2.62
N LEU A 262 -5.31 1.60 3.07
CA LEU A 262 -4.73 0.53 3.88
C LEU A 262 -5.41 0.43 5.25
N ALA A 263 -5.57 1.57 5.93
CA ALA A 263 -6.14 1.61 7.27
C ALA A 263 -7.53 0.97 7.29
N LYS A 264 -8.41 1.31 6.33
CA LYS A 264 -9.75 0.71 6.19
C LYS A 264 -9.72 -0.78 5.89
N ALA A 265 -8.75 -1.25 5.09
CA ALA A 265 -8.64 -2.66 4.74
C ALA A 265 -8.19 -3.54 5.92
N LEU A 266 -7.50 -2.97 6.90
CA LEU A 266 -6.97 -3.69 8.05
C LEU A 266 -7.78 -3.49 9.34
N ILE A 267 -8.34 -2.30 9.53
CA ILE A 267 -9.06 -1.90 10.74
C ILE A 267 -10.55 -1.88 10.39
N ASN A 268 -11.26 -2.92 10.74
CA ASN A 268 -12.72 -2.96 10.63
C ASN A 268 -13.32 -1.97 11.64
N GLU A 269 -14.02 -0.97 11.14
CA GLU A 269 -14.87 -0.12 11.96
C GLU A 269 -16.20 -0.80 12.29
#